data_e3b2a5ef7a60a99f6601f618fbf3337d
#
_entry.id   e3b2a5ef7a60a99f6601f618fbf3337d
#
_cell.length_a   1.000
_cell.length_b   1.000
_cell.length_c   1.000
_cell.angle_alpha   90.00
_cell.angle_beta   90.00
_cell.angle_gamma   90.00
#
_symmetry.space_group_name_H-M   'P 1'
#
loop_
_entity.id
_entity.type
_entity.pdbx_description
1 polymer ?
#
loop_
_entity_poly.entity_id
_entity_poly.type
_entity_poly.pdbx_seq_one_letter_code
_entity_poly.pdbx_strand_id
1 'polypeptide(L)'
;MAGTLYGVGVGPGDPKLLTIQAVETLRAADCIAYPISGGENVALGIVREYIEGKELVACDMPMTRDRELLEASHERCAEQMIALMQQGRDIAFITLGDPSIYSTYIYVHKKVRAKGHRAQLIAGIPSFCAVAARLNDSLCESKEP
;
A
#
# COMPACT_ATOMS: atom_id res chain seq x y z
N MET A 1 6.34 -11.62 -19.87
CA MET A 1 6.93 -11.56 -18.52
C MET A 1 5.87 -11.15 -17.49
N ALA A 2 5.97 -11.69 -16.31
CA ALA A 2 5.08 -11.29 -15.22
C ALA A 2 5.35 -9.84 -14.81
N GLY A 3 4.31 -9.16 -14.34
CA GLY A 3 4.42 -7.81 -13.81
C GLY A 3 5.00 -7.77 -12.40
N THR A 4 5.05 -6.59 -11.84
CA THR A 4 5.57 -6.33 -10.49
C THR A 4 4.47 -5.78 -9.60
N LEU A 5 4.46 -6.20 -8.33
CA LEU A 5 3.57 -5.65 -7.31
C LEU A 5 4.35 -4.58 -6.55
N TYR A 6 3.80 -3.38 -6.50
CA TYR A 6 4.38 -2.27 -5.72
C TYR A 6 3.48 -1.98 -4.54
N GLY A 7 4.03 -2.08 -3.33
CA GLY A 7 3.33 -1.63 -2.14
C GLY A 7 3.65 -0.15 -1.94
N VAL A 8 2.68 0.70 -2.21
CA VAL A 8 2.89 2.15 -2.29
C VAL A 8 2.35 2.85 -1.06
N GLY A 9 3.23 3.45 -0.27
CA GLY A 9 2.83 4.32 0.81
C GLY A 9 2.32 5.64 0.24
N VAL A 10 1.08 6.00 0.59
CA VAL A 10 0.46 7.22 0.06
C VAL A 10 0.40 8.35 1.07
N GLY A 11 1.11 8.19 2.19
CA GLY A 11 1.14 9.20 3.22
C GLY A 11 -0.10 9.20 4.12
N PRO A 12 -0.17 10.13 5.07
CA PRO A 12 -1.17 10.07 6.15
C PRO A 12 -2.50 10.75 5.84
N GLY A 13 -2.65 11.42 4.70
CA GLY A 13 -3.91 12.07 4.36
C GLY A 13 -3.79 13.23 3.38
N ASP A 14 -2.80 14.09 3.56
CA ASP A 14 -2.58 15.25 2.69
C ASP A 14 -1.89 14.81 1.40
N PRO A 15 -2.50 15.03 0.22
CA PRO A 15 -1.85 14.67 -1.06
C PRO A 15 -0.48 15.31 -1.26
N LYS A 16 -0.19 16.41 -0.61
CA LYS A 16 1.13 17.06 -0.66
C LYS A 16 2.23 16.21 -0.02
N LEU A 17 1.85 15.24 0.78
CA LEU A 17 2.80 14.33 1.44
C LEU A 17 3.03 13.04 0.65
N LEU A 18 2.55 12.96 -0.58
CA LEU A 18 2.93 11.89 -1.51
C LEU A 18 4.37 12.11 -1.94
N THR A 19 5.14 11.03 -1.97
CA THR A 19 6.51 11.14 -2.50
C THR A 19 6.45 11.20 -4.03
N ILE A 20 7.51 11.75 -4.62
CA ILE A 20 7.64 11.75 -6.09
C ILE A 20 7.63 10.33 -6.62
N GLN A 21 8.32 9.42 -5.93
CA GLN A 21 8.38 8.02 -6.35
C GLN A 21 7.00 7.36 -6.30
N ALA A 22 6.19 7.66 -5.29
CA ALA A 22 4.83 7.15 -5.21
C ALA A 22 4.00 7.61 -6.40
N VAL A 23 4.07 8.90 -6.73
CA VAL A 23 3.33 9.45 -7.88
C VAL A 23 3.76 8.79 -9.19
N GLU A 24 5.06 8.65 -9.40
CA GLU A 24 5.60 7.99 -10.59
C GLU A 24 5.13 6.54 -10.70
N THR A 25 5.15 5.82 -9.58
CA THR A 25 4.71 4.42 -9.54
C THR A 25 3.22 4.30 -9.85
N LEU A 26 2.40 5.18 -9.26
CA LEU A 26 0.96 5.19 -9.52
C LEU A 26 0.65 5.46 -10.99
N ARG A 27 1.36 6.40 -11.60
CA ARG A 27 1.15 6.72 -13.01
C ARG A 27 1.58 5.61 -13.95
N ALA A 28 2.62 4.88 -13.59
CA ALA A 28 3.15 3.80 -14.42
C ALA A 28 2.39 2.48 -14.26
N ALA A 29 1.70 2.27 -13.15
CA ALA A 29 1.00 1.02 -12.87
C ALA A 29 -0.18 0.80 -13.81
N ASP A 30 -0.44 -0.45 -14.13
CA ASP A 30 -1.58 -0.83 -14.98
C ASP A 30 -2.90 -0.86 -14.21
N CYS A 31 -2.83 -1.18 -12.92
CA CYS A 31 -4.01 -1.17 -12.06
C CYS A 31 -3.63 -0.79 -10.64
N ILE A 32 -4.64 -0.35 -9.89
CA ILE A 32 -4.48 0.12 -8.51
C ILE A 32 -5.26 -0.82 -7.61
N ALA A 33 -4.57 -1.48 -6.69
CA ALA A 33 -5.20 -2.32 -5.69
C ALA A 33 -5.31 -1.57 -4.37
N TYR A 34 -6.36 -1.83 -3.64
CA TYR A 34 -6.62 -1.18 -2.37
C TYR A 34 -7.36 -2.11 -1.41
N PRO A 35 -7.14 -1.97 -0.10
CA PRO A 35 -7.85 -2.81 0.87
C PRO A 35 -9.26 -2.30 1.13
N ILE A 36 -10.21 -3.22 1.23
CA ILE A 36 -11.56 -2.91 1.71
C ILE A 36 -11.66 -3.43 3.14
N SER A 37 -11.95 -2.55 4.07
CA SER A 37 -12.13 -2.93 5.48
C SER A 37 -13.38 -2.29 6.10
N GLY A 38 -14.38 -2.08 5.26
CA GLY A 38 -15.63 -1.42 5.69
C GLY A 38 -15.44 0.09 5.83
N GLY A 39 -16.26 0.87 5.16
CA GLY A 39 -16.19 2.31 5.18
C GLY A 39 -15.46 2.90 3.99
N GLU A 40 -15.30 4.22 4.02
CA GLU A 40 -14.68 4.97 2.94
C GLU A 40 -13.19 4.67 2.84
N ASN A 41 -12.68 4.52 1.61
CA ASN A 41 -11.26 4.27 1.42
C ASN A 41 -10.50 5.59 1.31
N VAL A 42 -9.83 5.95 2.41
CA VAL A 42 -9.07 7.20 2.51
C VAL A 42 -7.89 7.19 1.53
N ALA A 43 -7.22 6.06 1.37
CA ALA A 43 -6.07 5.96 0.48
C ALA A 43 -6.43 6.27 -0.98
N LEU A 44 -7.58 5.79 -1.46
CA LEU A 44 -8.04 6.11 -2.81
C LEU A 44 -8.28 7.61 -2.97
N GLY A 45 -8.85 8.25 -1.95
CA GLY A 45 -9.08 9.70 -2.00
C GLY A 45 -7.80 10.50 -2.13
N ILE A 46 -6.72 10.07 -1.45
CA ILE A 46 -5.43 10.75 -1.49
C ILE A 46 -4.84 10.76 -2.91
N VAL A 47 -4.98 9.64 -3.63
CA VAL A 47 -4.30 9.44 -4.92
C VAL A 47 -5.20 9.66 -6.14
N ARG A 48 -6.44 10.07 -5.93
CA ARG A 48 -7.46 10.19 -6.98
C ARG A 48 -6.95 10.88 -8.25
N GLU A 49 -6.19 11.95 -8.09
CA GLU A 49 -5.67 12.74 -9.20
C GLU A 49 -4.69 11.96 -10.09
N TYR A 50 -4.03 10.95 -9.53
CA TYR A 50 -2.96 10.22 -10.21
C TYR A 50 -3.40 8.86 -10.77
N ILE A 51 -4.64 8.45 -10.49
CA ILE A 51 -5.13 7.12 -10.88
C ILE A 51 -6.33 7.17 -11.82
N GLU A 52 -6.65 8.33 -12.36
CA GLU A 52 -7.79 8.49 -13.25
C GLU A 52 -7.69 7.59 -14.47
N GLY A 53 -8.78 6.89 -14.76
CA GLY A 53 -8.83 5.97 -15.90
C GLY A 53 -8.21 4.60 -15.67
N LYS A 54 -7.63 4.35 -14.50
CA LYS A 54 -7.01 3.05 -14.20
C LYS A 54 -8.02 2.09 -13.59
N GLU A 55 -7.82 0.80 -13.83
CA GLU A 55 -8.61 -0.25 -13.21
C GLU A 55 -8.35 -0.29 -11.72
N LEU A 56 -9.41 -0.35 -10.93
CA LEU A 56 -9.32 -0.46 -9.48
C LEU A 56 -9.61 -1.90 -9.07
N VAL A 57 -8.76 -2.45 -8.21
CA VAL A 57 -8.87 -3.83 -7.74
C VAL A 57 -9.03 -3.80 -6.22
N ALA A 58 -10.20 -4.20 -5.76
CA ALA A 58 -10.49 -4.24 -4.33
C ALA A 58 -9.98 -5.55 -3.72
N CYS A 59 -9.33 -5.46 -2.57
CA CYS A 59 -8.88 -6.62 -1.81
C CYS A 59 -9.60 -6.66 -0.48
N ASP A 60 -10.32 -7.74 -0.21
CA ASP A 60 -11.03 -7.91 1.05
C ASP A 60 -10.03 -8.21 2.17
N MET A 61 -9.93 -7.28 3.13
CA MET A 61 -9.05 -7.41 4.28
C MET A 61 -9.87 -7.17 5.54
N PRO A 62 -10.57 -8.21 6.04
CA PRO A 62 -11.48 -8.03 7.15
C PRO A 62 -10.79 -7.60 8.44
N MET A 63 -11.45 -6.74 9.20
CA MET A 63 -11.02 -6.30 10.52
C MET A 63 -11.44 -7.35 11.53
N THR A 64 -10.60 -8.35 11.75
CA THR A 64 -10.87 -9.45 12.67
C THR A 64 -9.62 -9.82 13.43
N ARG A 65 -9.80 -10.43 14.63
CA ARG A 65 -8.70 -10.98 15.42
C ARG A 65 -8.53 -12.47 15.16
N ASP A 66 -9.40 -13.07 14.35
CA ASP A 66 -9.31 -14.48 13.99
C ASP A 66 -8.14 -14.69 13.04
N ARG A 67 -7.10 -15.36 13.52
CA ARG A 67 -5.86 -15.57 12.75
C ARG A 67 -6.09 -16.40 11.50
N GLU A 68 -6.99 -17.38 11.55
CA GLU A 68 -7.27 -18.21 10.40
C GLU A 68 -7.95 -17.41 9.29
N LEU A 69 -8.91 -16.55 9.65
CA LEU A 69 -9.58 -15.68 8.69
C LEU A 69 -8.63 -14.66 8.08
N LEU A 70 -7.74 -14.07 8.91
CA LEU A 70 -6.74 -13.14 8.43
C LEU A 70 -5.78 -13.82 7.45
N GLU A 71 -5.26 -14.99 7.83
CA GLU A 71 -4.34 -15.74 6.98
C GLU A 71 -4.99 -16.10 5.65
N ALA A 72 -6.24 -16.56 5.68
CA ALA A 72 -6.97 -16.91 4.47
C ALA A 72 -7.21 -15.67 3.59
N SER A 73 -7.52 -14.52 4.18
CA SER A 73 -7.74 -13.30 3.41
C SER A 73 -6.46 -12.79 2.77
N HIS A 74 -5.33 -12.88 3.48
CA HIS A 74 -4.03 -12.49 2.92
C HIS A 74 -3.62 -13.41 1.78
N GLU A 75 -3.90 -14.70 1.92
CA GLU A 75 -3.61 -15.68 0.87
C GLU A 75 -4.44 -15.42 -0.38
N ARG A 76 -5.74 -15.17 -0.22
CA ARG A 76 -6.61 -14.84 -1.35
C ARG A 76 -6.17 -13.57 -2.06
N CYS A 77 -5.79 -12.56 -1.29
CA CYS A 77 -5.31 -11.30 -1.86
C CYS A 77 -4.00 -11.52 -2.64
N ALA A 78 -3.08 -12.29 -2.07
CA ALA A 78 -1.81 -12.60 -2.75
C ALA A 78 -2.07 -13.35 -4.07
N GLU A 79 -2.96 -14.33 -4.06
CA GLU A 79 -3.33 -15.08 -5.27
C GLU A 79 -3.96 -14.17 -6.31
N GLN A 80 -4.82 -13.24 -5.88
CA GLN A 80 -5.46 -12.26 -6.77
C GLN A 80 -4.41 -11.38 -7.45
N MET A 81 -3.44 -10.90 -6.67
CA MET A 81 -2.35 -10.07 -7.21
C MET A 81 -1.50 -10.87 -8.20
N ILE A 82 -1.13 -12.09 -7.83
CA ILE A 82 -0.31 -12.95 -8.69
C ILE A 82 -1.01 -13.23 -10.02
N ALA A 83 -2.32 -13.49 -10.00
CA ALA A 83 -3.07 -13.72 -11.22
C ALA A 83 -2.98 -12.53 -12.18
N LEU A 84 -3.07 -11.31 -11.65
CA LEU A 84 -2.92 -10.10 -12.46
C LEU A 84 -1.49 -9.93 -12.96
N MET A 85 -0.51 -10.20 -12.10
CA MET A 85 0.91 -10.11 -12.47
C MET A 85 1.27 -11.09 -13.59
N GLN A 86 0.68 -12.28 -13.58
CA GLN A 86 0.92 -13.29 -14.62
C GLN A 86 0.37 -12.86 -15.98
N GLN A 87 -0.54 -11.88 -16.00
CA GLN A 87 -1.01 -11.27 -17.24
C GLN A 87 -0.07 -10.17 -17.73
N GLY A 88 1.07 -9.98 -17.08
CA GLY A 88 2.05 -8.95 -17.44
C GLY A 88 1.71 -7.58 -16.88
N ARG A 89 0.82 -7.48 -15.92
CA ARG A 89 0.34 -6.21 -15.38
C ARG A 89 1.12 -5.81 -14.14
N ASP A 90 1.51 -4.54 -14.07
CA ASP A 90 2.10 -3.95 -12.88
C ASP A 90 0.99 -3.41 -11.99
N ILE A 91 1.08 -3.67 -10.70
CA ILE A 91 0.05 -3.30 -9.74
C ILE A 91 0.64 -2.36 -8.69
N ALA A 92 -0.03 -1.25 -8.44
CA ALA A 92 0.27 -0.40 -7.30
C ALA A 92 -0.78 -0.68 -6.22
N PHE A 93 -0.36 -1.31 -5.14
CA PHE A 93 -1.22 -1.58 -3.99
C PHE A 93 -1.02 -0.44 -3.00
N ILE A 94 -2.03 0.41 -2.84
CA ILE A 94 -1.92 1.61 -2.01
C ILE A 94 -2.22 1.31 -0.54
N THR A 95 -1.46 1.95 0.34
CA THR A 95 -1.65 1.83 1.78
C THR A 95 -1.35 3.18 2.44
N LEU A 96 -2.07 3.51 3.51
CA LEU A 96 -1.85 4.74 4.25
C LEU A 96 -0.47 4.75 4.90
N GLY A 97 0.12 5.93 5.02
CA GLY A 97 1.43 6.08 5.63
C GLY A 97 2.52 5.42 4.82
N ASP A 98 3.25 4.51 5.45
CA ASP A 98 4.34 3.75 4.85
C ASP A 98 4.04 2.25 4.90
N PRO A 99 4.31 1.49 3.84
CA PRO A 99 3.94 0.07 3.81
C PRO A 99 4.73 -0.82 4.76
N SER A 100 5.83 -0.33 5.32
CA SER A 100 6.63 -1.10 6.29
C SER A 100 6.23 -0.87 7.74
N ILE A 101 5.30 0.07 8.01
CA ILE A 101 4.94 0.46 9.37
C ILE A 101 3.45 0.21 9.63
N TYR A 102 3.17 -0.83 10.40
CA TYR A 102 1.81 -1.22 10.80
C TYR A 102 0.83 -1.38 9.63
N SER A 103 1.33 -1.83 8.48
CA SER A 103 0.52 -2.02 7.29
C SER A 103 0.12 -3.48 7.12
N THR A 104 -1.16 -3.75 6.94
CA THR A 104 -1.63 -5.11 6.63
C THR A 104 -1.18 -5.57 5.26
N TYR A 105 -0.90 -4.65 4.35
CA TYR A 105 -0.36 -4.98 3.04
C TYR A 105 0.91 -5.83 3.12
N ILE A 106 1.75 -5.61 4.15
CA ILE A 106 3.04 -6.29 4.24
C ILE A 106 2.91 -7.82 4.22
N TYR A 107 1.81 -8.35 4.76
CA TYR A 107 1.58 -9.80 4.75
C TYR A 107 1.35 -10.33 3.34
N VAL A 108 0.62 -9.58 2.52
CA VAL A 108 0.41 -9.90 1.10
C VAL A 108 1.74 -9.82 0.35
N HIS A 109 2.51 -8.79 0.61
CA HIS A 109 3.84 -8.57 0.02
C HIS A 109 4.76 -9.77 0.24
N LYS A 110 4.83 -10.22 1.49
CA LYS A 110 5.67 -11.38 1.86
C LYS A 110 5.22 -12.66 1.17
N LYS A 111 3.91 -12.87 1.05
CA LYS A 111 3.37 -14.07 0.39
C LYS A 111 3.68 -14.05 -1.12
N VAL A 112 3.54 -12.91 -1.75
CA VAL A 112 3.85 -12.76 -3.18
C VAL A 112 5.33 -13.06 -3.43
N ARG A 113 6.21 -12.51 -2.61
CA ARG A 113 7.65 -12.77 -2.71
C ARG A 113 8.00 -14.24 -2.43
N ALA A 114 7.37 -14.83 -1.42
CA ALA A 114 7.61 -16.24 -1.06
C ALA A 114 7.23 -17.18 -2.21
N LYS A 115 6.29 -16.78 -3.06
CA LYS A 115 5.86 -17.56 -4.22
C LYS A 115 6.71 -17.26 -5.47
N GLY A 116 7.80 -16.51 -5.32
CA GLY A 116 8.76 -16.28 -6.39
C GLY A 116 8.44 -15.10 -7.31
N HIS A 117 7.50 -14.23 -6.93
CA HIS A 117 7.10 -13.09 -7.74
C HIS A 117 7.76 -11.80 -7.26
N ARG A 118 7.82 -10.81 -8.12
CA ARG A 118 8.51 -9.54 -7.83
C ARG A 118 7.57 -8.60 -7.07
N ALA A 119 7.99 -8.17 -5.90
CA ALA A 119 7.25 -7.19 -5.12
C ALA A 119 8.24 -6.18 -4.52
N GLN A 120 7.90 -4.91 -4.58
CA GLN A 120 8.77 -3.81 -4.16
C GLN A 120 7.99 -2.83 -3.30
N LEU A 121 8.62 -2.37 -2.21
CA LEU A 121 8.02 -1.35 -1.34
C LEU A 121 8.43 0.04 -1.83
N ILE A 122 7.45 0.94 -1.87
CA ILE A 122 7.67 2.36 -2.17
C ILE A 122 7.36 3.14 -0.90
N ALA A 123 8.35 3.82 -0.35
CA ALA A 123 8.23 4.50 0.93
C ALA A 123 7.18 5.62 0.92
N GLY A 124 6.56 5.83 2.07
CA GLY A 124 5.61 6.91 2.29
C GLY A 124 5.86 7.60 3.63
N ILE A 125 5.16 8.68 3.87
CA ILE A 125 5.27 9.45 5.12
C ILE A 125 4.32 8.85 6.16
N PRO A 126 4.82 8.36 7.30
CA PRO A 126 3.95 7.85 8.36
C PRO A 126 3.28 8.99 9.13
N SER A 127 2.14 8.69 9.75
CA SER A 127 1.33 9.70 10.43
C SER A 127 2.08 10.43 11.53
N PHE A 128 2.93 9.75 12.29
CA PHE A 128 3.66 10.39 13.39
C PHE A 128 4.66 11.43 12.89
N CYS A 129 5.24 11.25 11.71
CA CYS A 129 6.11 12.27 11.12
C CYS A 129 5.31 13.50 10.69
N ALA A 130 4.12 13.29 10.13
CA ALA A 130 3.25 14.39 9.71
C ALA A 130 2.74 15.19 10.93
N VAL A 131 2.40 14.50 12.01
CA VAL A 131 1.97 15.14 13.26
C VAL A 131 3.10 15.99 13.86
N ALA A 132 4.32 15.43 13.91
CA ALA A 132 5.48 16.14 14.42
C ALA A 132 5.74 17.42 13.62
N ALA A 133 5.63 17.33 12.30
CA ALA A 133 5.82 18.49 11.43
C ALA A 133 4.77 19.57 11.68
N ARG A 134 3.51 19.17 11.90
CA ARG A 134 2.44 20.12 12.20
C ARG A 134 2.62 20.80 13.55
N LEU A 135 3.19 20.08 14.52
CA LEU A 135 3.50 20.61 15.84
C LEU A 135 4.82 21.37 15.84
N ASN A 136 5.57 21.32 14.74
CA ASN A 136 6.87 21.96 14.57
C ASN A 136 7.86 21.53 15.66
N ASP A 137 7.91 20.22 15.94
CA ASP A 137 8.74 19.68 17.00
C ASP A 137 9.30 18.32 16.57
N SER A 138 10.36 17.88 17.23
CA SER A 138 10.99 16.60 16.96
C SER A 138 10.27 15.48 17.70
N LEU A 139 10.29 14.28 17.11
CA LEU A 139 9.81 13.06 17.75
C LEU A 139 10.87 12.44 18.64
N CYS A 140 12.12 12.50 18.20
CA CYS A 140 13.26 11.97 18.94
C CYS A 140 14.51 12.75 18.59
N GLU A 141 15.43 12.85 19.54
CA GLU A 141 16.65 13.59 19.36
C GLU A 141 17.87 12.68 19.50
N SER A 142 19.02 13.14 19.07
CA SER A 142 20.21 12.30 18.87
C SER A 142 20.69 11.50 20.08
N LYS A 143 20.28 11.89 21.29
CA LYS A 143 20.67 11.20 22.53
C LYS A 143 19.58 10.34 23.13
N GLU A 144 18.44 10.23 22.45
CA GLU A 144 17.32 9.43 22.93
C GLU A 144 17.42 8.00 22.41
N PRO A 145 17.06 7.01 23.23
CA PRO A 145 17.08 5.61 22.82
C PRO A 145 16.00 5.29 21.80
#